data_205ee0efdef93c93d17a97bdc8e6ec99
#
_entry.id   205ee0efdef93c93d17a97bdc8e6ec99
#
_cell.length_a   1.000
_cell.length_b   1.000
_cell.length_c   1.000
_cell.angle_alpha   90.00
_cell.angle_beta   90.00
_cell.angle_gamma   90.00
#
_symmetry.space_group_name_H-M   'P 1'
#
loop_
_entity.id
_entity.type
_entity.pdbx_description
1 polymer ?
#
loop_
_entity_poly.entity_id
_entity_poly.type
_entity_poly.pdbx_seq_one_letter_code
_entity_poly.pdbx_strand_id
1 'polypeptide(L)'
;MSDRINVTAMSFTEYVMSGQRGRITIVGEQRGMYLSEDRRMCGFYNPVRGAMRRAVNSPTPEREFERAFDAVDRTGQARAFQEVADGFLPWLQHTGATGVPVEKVHWSAGDLTLRVSPHLGLRRPDGSVAAVLVHLKEVPLTREAATIALRILQRTHPEFTPMVLDARRGRSFEVWKRTNTTKLDALIAAEAAGYVVHWRMSA
;
A
#
# COMPACT_ATOMS: atom_id res chain seq x y z
N MET A 1 -11.60 0.39 -28.49
CA MET A 1 -10.91 -0.46 -27.50
C MET A 1 -10.91 0.31 -26.19
N SER A 2 -11.53 -0.20 -25.14
CA SER A 2 -11.53 0.49 -23.84
C SER A 2 -10.12 0.34 -23.26
N ASP A 3 -9.41 1.47 -23.05
CA ASP A 3 -8.08 1.43 -22.45
C ASP A 3 -8.22 0.93 -21.00
N ARG A 4 -7.57 -0.20 -20.71
CA ARG A 4 -7.52 -0.74 -19.34
C ARG A 4 -6.78 0.23 -18.44
N ILE A 5 -7.42 0.59 -17.34
CA ILE A 5 -6.86 1.44 -16.30
C ILE A 5 -5.95 0.60 -15.42
N ASN A 6 -4.68 1.00 -15.31
CA ASN A 6 -3.66 0.25 -14.56
C ASN A 6 -3.08 1.14 -13.44
N VAL A 7 -3.42 0.83 -12.19
CA VAL A 7 -2.97 1.58 -11.02
C VAL A 7 -2.45 0.64 -9.92
N THR A 8 -1.86 1.17 -8.84
CA THR A 8 -1.43 0.33 -7.71
C THR A 8 -2.59 0.02 -6.77
N ALA A 9 -2.51 -1.12 -6.07
CA ALA A 9 -3.47 -1.47 -5.02
C ALA A 9 -3.56 -0.38 -3.94
N MET A 10 -2.43 0.29 -3.61
CA MET A 10 -2.44 1.38 -2.63
C MET A 10 -3.12 2.65 -3.14
N SER A 11 -3.03 2.98 -4.44
CA SER A 11 -3.81 4.09 -5.01
C SER A 11 -5.31 3.80 -4.97
N PHE A 12 -5.71 2.56 -5.24
CA PHE A 12 -7.11 2.14 -5.07
C PHE A 12 -7.56 2.20 -3.60
N THR A 13 -6.67 1.84 -2.66
CA THR A 13 -6.95 1.98 -1.21
C THR A 13 -7.16 3.45 -0.82
N GLU A 14 -6.37 4.38 -1.36
CA GLU A 14 -6.55 5.82 -1.16
C GLU A 14 -7.91 6.30 -1.68
N TYR A 15 -8.33 5.83 -2.85
CA TYR A 15 -9.65 6.11 -3.38
C TYR A 15 -10.77 5.65 -2.45
N VAL A 16 -10.68 4.42 -1.92
CA VAL A 16 -11.66 3.89 -0.97
C VAL A 16 -11.71 4.71 0.33
N MET A 17 -10.57 5.23 0.79
CA MET A 17 -10.50 6.10 1.97
C MET A 17 -11.17 7.45 1.74
N SER A 18 -11.27 7.90 0.50
CA SER A 18 -11.84 9.20 0.16
C SER A 18 -13.37 9.16 0.32
N GLY A 19 -13.94 10.17 0.98
CA GLY A 19 -15.38 10.35 1.02
C GLY A 19 -15.94 10.61 -0.40
N GLN A 20 -17.24 10.42 -0.59
CA GLN A 20 -17.88 10.50 -1.91
C GLN A 20 -17.48 11.74 -2.73
N ARG A 21 -17.40 12.91 -2.09
CA ARG A 21 -17.00 14.17 -2.75
C ARG A 21 -15.51 14.23 -3.12
N GLY A 22 -14.65 13.54 -2.37
CA GLY A 22 -13.21 13.50 -2.63
C GLY A 22 -12.80 12.50 -3.70
N ARG A 23 -13.66 11.53 -4.03
CA ARG A 23 -13.33 10.41 -4.94
C ARG A 23 -12.95 10.88 -6.34
N ILE A 24 -13.68 11.81 -6.92
CA ILE A 24 -13.36 12.32 -8.26
C ILE A 24 -12.05 13.12 -8.25
N THR A 25 -11.80 13.88 -7.19
CA THR A 25 -10.56 14.65 -7.04
C THR A 25 -9.35 13.74 -6.95
N ILE A 26 -9.38 12.73 -6.05
CA ILE A 26 -8.26 11.81 -5.88
C ILE A 26 -7.99 10.99 -7.14
N VAL A 27 -9.04 10.58 -7.87
CA VAL A 27 -8.86 9.86 -9.13
C VAL A 27 -8.30 10.77 -10.22
N GLY A 28 -8.70 12.03 -10.29
CA GLY A 28 -8.14 13.03 -11.21
C GLY A 28 -6.65 13.26 -10.96
N GLU A 29 -6.24 13.42 -9.69
CA GLU A 29 -4.83 13.54 -9.28
C GLU A 29 -4.04 12.29 -9.65
N GLN A 30 -4.58 11.10 -9.33
CA GLN A 30 -3.95 9.83 -9.67
C GLN A 30 -3.84 9.67 -11.19
N ARG A 31 -4.87 10.00 -11.95
CA ARG A 31 -4.84 9.94 -13.41
C ARG A 31 -3.74 10.84 -13.97
N GLY A 32 -3.67 12.11 -13.52
CA GLY A 32 -2.59 13.01 -13.90
C GLY A 32 -1.21 12.42 -13.60
N MET A 33 -1.02 11.83 -12.41
CA MET A 33 0.23 11.18 -12.02
C MET A 33 0.58 9.95 -12.89
N TYR A 34 -0.40 9.07 -13.18
CA TYR A 34 -0.16 7.84 -13.96
C TYR A 34 0.05 8.10 -15.46
N LEU A 35 -0.54 9.17 -16.01
CA LEU A 35 -0.40 9.56 -17.41
C LEU A 35 0.74 10.55 -17.64
N SER A 36 1.31 11.14 -16.58
CA SER A 36 2.43 12.08 -16.68
C SER A 36 3.70 11.38 -17.18
N GLU A 37 4.41 12.01 -18.09
CA GLU A 37 5.77 11.63 -18.49
C GLU A 37 6.79 11.94 -17.40
N ASP A 38 6.50 12.88 -16.50
CA ASP A 38 7.37 13.22 -15.37
C ASP A 38 7.23 12.21 -14.22
N ARG A 39 8.11 11.21 -14.26
CA ARG A 39 8.18 10.16 -13.23
C ARG A 39 8.61 10.66 -11.84
N ARG A 40 9.05 11.91 -11.72
CA ARG A 40 9.45 12.49 -10.42
C ARG A 40 8.29 12.52 -9.45
N MET A 41 7.06 12.75 -9.92
CA MET A 41 5.85 12.74 -9.08
C MET A 41 5.62 11.40 -8.35
N CYS A 42 6.03 10.26 -8.93
CA CYS A 42 5.79 8.91 -8.40
C CYS A 42 6.81 8.45 -7.34
N GLY A 43 7.89 9.19 -7.11
CA GLY A 43 9.06 8.73 -6.34
C GLY A 43 9.16 9.19 -4.89
N PHE A 44 8.21 9.99 -4.38
CA PHE A 44 8.30 10.64 -3.06
C PHE A 44 8.72 9.68 -1.93
N TYR A 45 8.12 8.51 -1.86
CA TYR A 45 8.39 7.52 -0.81
C TYR A 45 9.42 6.43 -1.20
N ASN A 46 10.08 6.53 -2.36
CA ASN A 46 11.01 5.48 -2.79
C ASN A 46 12.19 5.28 -1.82
N PRO A 47 12.85 6.35 -1.30
CA PRO A 47 13.95 6.17 -0.36
C PRO A 47 13.53 5.41 0.90
N VAL A 48 12.42 5.81 1.54
CA VAL A 48 11.95 5.16 2.77
C VAL A 48 11.40 3.76 2.52
N ARG A 49 10.78 3.48 1.38
CA ARG A 49 10.40 2.10 0.99
C ARG A 49 11.63 1.21 0.84
N GLY A 50 12.70 1.75 0.25
CA GLY A 50 14.00 1.05 0.17
C GLY A 50 14.58 0.77 1.54
N ALA A 51 14.57 1.75 2.44
CA ALA A 51 15.01 1.59 3.82
C ALA A 51 14.24 0.49 4.55
N MET A 52 12.90 0.50 4.49
CA MET A 52 12.06 -0.52 5.12
C MET A 52 12.41 -1.94 4.63
N ARG A 53 12.62 -2.11 3.30
CA ARG A 53 12.99 -3.43 2.73
C ARG A 53 14.35 -3.93 3.21
N ARG A 54 15.31 -3.05 3.38
CA ARG A 54 16.64 -3.42 3.89
C ARG A 54 16.61 -3.65 5.38
N ALA A 55 15.86 -2.83 6.12
CA ALA A 55 15.75 -2.88 7.57
C ALA A 55 15.27 -4.24 8.10
N VAL A 56 14.37 -4.93 7.39
CA VAL A 56 13.83 -6.23 7.83
C VAL A 56 14.88 -7.35 7.93
N ASN A 57 16.05 -7.21 7.30
CA ASN A 57 17.15 -8.16 7.36
C ASN A 57 18.46 -7.53 7.87
N SER A 58 18.40 -6.26 8.29
CA SER A 58 19.59 -5.54 8.78
C SER A 58 19.79 -5.79 10.27
N PRO A 59 21.02 -6.03 10.74
CA PRO A 59 21.34 -6.02 12.16
C PRO A 59 21.25 -4.62 12.79
N THR A 60 21.20 -3.57 11.97
CA THR A 60 21.10 -2.16 12.37
C THR A 60 20.03 -1.46 11.53
N PRO A 61 18.73 -1.73 11.77
CA PRO A 61 17.62 -1.19 10.95
C PRO A 61 17.61 0.33 10.88
N GLU A 62 18.03 1.01 11.93
CA GLU A 62 18.08 2.48 12.04
C GLU A 62 18.99 3.09 10.97
N ARG A 63 20.16 2.49 10.71
CA ARG A 63 21.10 2.94 9.68
C ARG A 63 20.53 2.90 8.27
N GLU A 64 19.57 2.01 8.01
CA GLU A 64 18.91 1.96 6.72
C GLU A 64 17.98 3.18 6.52
N PHE A 65 17.43 3.72 7.60
CA PHE A 65 16.64 4.95 7.57
C PHE A 65 17.52 6.20 7.49
N GLU A 66 18.69 6.23 8.13
CA GLU A 66 19.68 7.31 7.95
C GLU A 66 19.99 7.54 6.47
N ARG A 67 20.23 6.47 5.71
CA ARG A 67 20.44 6.56 4.24
C ARG A 67 19.22 7.11 3.50
N ALA A 68 18.01 6.91 3.99
CA ALA A 68 16.82 7.49 3.39
C ALA A 68 16.71 8.99 3.71
N PHE A 69 17.16 9.42 4.90
CA PHE A 69 17.24 10.83 5.27
C PHE A 69 18.29 11.57 4.44
N ASP A 70 19.44 10.96 4.18
CA ASP A 70 20.48 11.54 3.30
C ASP A 70 19.98 11.73 1.86
N ALA A 71 18.98 10.96 1.43
CA ALA A 71 18.40 11.04 0.09
C ALA A 71 17.19 11.99 -0.01
N VAL A 72 16.94 12.81 1.01
CA VAL A 72 15.84 13.79 1.00
C VAL A 72 16.14 14.90 -0.01
N ASP A 73 15.26 15.04 -1.00
CA ASP A 73 15.39 16.02 -2.08
C ASP A 73 14.11 16.86 -2.31
N ARG A 74 13.05 16.65 -1.49
CA ARG A 74 11.76 17.31 -1.64
C ARG A 74 11.20 17.83 -0.32
N THR A 75 10.48 18.93 -0.41
CA THR A 75 9.75 19.50 0.72
C THR A 75 8.82 18.47 1.36
N GLY A 76 8.87 18.36 2.69
CA GLY A 76 8.04 17.46 3.49
C GLY A 76 8.53 16.01 3.56
N GLN A 77 9.53 15.59 2.78
CA GLN A 77 10.08 14.23 2.87
C GLN A 77 10.72 13.94 4.23
N ALA A 78 11.54 14.85 4.74
CA ALA A 78 12.23 14.65 6.02
C ALA A 78 11.24 14.34 7.15
N ARG A 79 10.18 15.15 7.29
CA ARG A 79 9.12 14.90 8.27
C ARG A 79 8.40 13.58 8.01
N ALA A 80 8.02 13.31 6.75
CA ALA A 80 7.30 12.10 6.40
C ALA A 80 8.13 10.84 6.67
N PHE A 81 9.44 10.87 6.39
CA PHE A 81 10.34 9.75 6.61
C PHE A 81 10.60 9.52 8.10
N GLN A 82 10.72 10.62 8.89
CA GLN A 82 10.84 10.52 10.35
C GLN A 82 9.59 9.84 10.95
N GLU A 83 8.39 10.31 10.60
CA GLU A 83 7.14 9.70 11.09
C GLU A 83 7.01 8.22 10.69
N VAL A 84 7.51 7.84 9.50
CA VAL A 84 7.56 6.43 9.08
C VAL A 84 8.58 5.65 9.91
N ALA A 85 9.76 6.19 10.18
CA ALA A 85 10.77 5.55 11.00
C ALA A 85 10.26 5.32 12.42
N ASP A 86 9.65 6.36 13.03
CA ASP A 86 9.10 6.33 14.39
C ASP A 86 8.00 5.27 14.58
N GLY A 87 7.20 5.02 13.54
CA GLY A 87 6.17 3.98 13.60
C GLY A 87 6.70 2.60 13.19
N PHE A 88 7.50 2.53 12.13
CA PHE A 88 7.93 1.27 11.54
C PHE A 88 8.99 0.53 12.38
N LEU A 89 10.01 1.22 12.91
CA LEU A 89 11.13 0.57 13.60
C LEU A 89 10.68 -0.14 14.89
N PRO A 90 9.89 0.49 15.79
CA PRO A 90 9.35 -0.22 16.95
C PRO A 90 8.42 -1.38 16.56
N TRP A 91 7.61 -1.20 15.51
CA TRP A 91 6.75 -2.26 14.99
C TRP A 91 7.57 -3.46 14.49
N LEU A 92 8.63 -3.21 13.71
CA LEU A 92 9.52 -4.26 13.21
C LEU A 92 10.19 -5.02 14.36
N GLN A 93 10.73 -4.31 15.34
CA GLN A 93 11.34 -4.89 16.52
C GLN A 93 10.35 -5.78 17.30
N HIS A 94 9.10 -5.30 17.48
CA HIS A 94 8.07 -6.05 18.17
C HIS A 94 7.65 -7.33 17.43
N THR A 95 7.64 -7.33 16.11
CA THR A 95 7.24 -8.50 15.32
C THR A 95 8.30 -9.61 15.32
N GLY A 96 9.56 -9.28 15.51
CA GLY A 96 10.70 -10.21 15.41
C GLY A 96 10.78 -10.90 14.05
N ALA A 97 10.15 -10.34 13.01
CA ALA A 97 10.08 -10.96 11.69
C ALA A 97 11.33 -10.69 10.85
N THR A 98 11.64 -11.61 9.94
CA THR A 98 12.71 -11.48 8.93
C THR A 98 12.11 -11.35 7.53
N GLY A 99 12.83 -10.70 6.61
CA GLY A 99 12.39 -10.50 5.24
C GLY A 99 12.46 -11.78 4.41
N VAL A 100 11.43 -11.99 3.59
CA VAL A 100 11.37 -13.02 2.55
C VAL A 100 10.96 -12.41 1.22
N PRO A 101 11.33 -13.02 0.07
CA PRO A 101 10.85 -12.56 -1.23
C PRO A 101 9.33 -12.63 -1.33
N VAL A 102 8.73 -11.68 -2.04
CA VAL A 102 7.32 -11.66 -2.40
C VAL A 102 7.15 -11.05 -3.79
N GLU A 103 6.37 -11.70 -4.63
CA GLU A 103 6.20 -11.32 -6.02
C GLU A 103 5.15 -10.21 -6.20
N LYS A 104 5.15 -9.62 -7.40
CA LYS A 104 4.13 -8.67 -7.84
C LYS A 104 3.11 -9.42 -8.66
N VAL A 105 1.83 -9.22 -8.36
CA VAL A 105 0.72 -9.86 -9.06
C VAL A 105 -0.26 -8.78 -9.53
N HIS A 106 -1.01 -9.05 -10.59
CA HIS A 106 -2.10 -8.19 -11.06
C HIS A 106 -3.45 -8.79 -10.65
N TRP A 107 -4.32 -7.94 -10.17
CA TRP A 107 -5.72 -8.26 -9.91
C TRP A 107 -6.59 -7.40 -10.83
N SER A 108 -7.62 -7.97 -11.45
CA SER A 108 -8.48 -7.24 -12.38
C SER A 108 -9.95 -7.37 -12.04
N ALA A 109 -10.69 -6.29 -12.24
CA ALA A 109 -12.14 -6.20 -12.16
C ALA A 109 -12.65 -5.28 -13.28
N GLY A 110 -13.31 -5.84 -14.28
CA GLY A 110 -13.72 -5.09 -15.47
C GLY A 110 -12.51 -4.42 -16.16
N ASP A 111 -12.63 -3.10 -16.38
CA ASP A 111 -11.57 -2.30 -17.01
C ASP A 111 -10.48 -1.83 -16.04
N LEU A 112 -10.60 -2.12 -14.75
CA LEU A 112 -9.59 -1.79 -13.75
C LEU A 112 -8.62 -2.96 -13.55
N THR A 113 -7.33 -2.69 -13.63
CA THR A 113 -6.25 -3.59 -13.23
C THR A 113 -5.45 -2.97 -12.09
N LEU A 114 -5.35 -3.67 -10.98
CA LEU A 114 -4.54 -3.27 -9.84
C LEU A 114 -3.21 -4.04 -9.86
N ARG A 115 -2.11 -3.31 -9.87
CA ARG A 115 -0.80 -3.87 -9.59
C ARG A 115 -0.67 -4.05 -8.07
N VAL A 116 -0.74 -5.29 -7.62
CA VAL A 116 -0.56 -5.68 -6.22
C VAL A 116 0.92 -6.00 -6.01
N SER A 117 1.64 -5.10 -5.37
CA SER A 117 3.07 -5.20 -5.13
C SER A 117 3.31 -5.05 -3.63
N PRO A 118 3.33 -6.15 -2.86
CA PRO A 118 3.65 -6.08 -1.44
C PRO A 118 4.99 -5.36 -1.23
N HIS A 119 5.03 -4.50 -0.24
CA HIS A 119 6.25 -3.73 0.06
C HIS A 119 7.25 -4.59 0.81
N LEU A 120 6.76 -5.54 1.61
CA LEU A 120 7.54 -6.48 2.40
C LEU A 120 6.92 -7.87 2.30
N GLY A 121 7.77 -8.90 2.21
CA GLY A 121 7.44 -10.26 2.61
C GLY A 121 8.12 -10.52 3.94
N LEU A 122 7.42 -11.11 4.90
CA LEU A 122 7.92 -11.31 6.25
C LEU A 122 7.72 -12.75 6.71
N ARG A 123 8.75 -13.35 7.30
CA ARG A 123 8.67 -14.60 8.06
C ARG A 123 8.63 -14.26 9.55
N ARG A 124 7.57 -14.67 10.21
CA ARG A 124 7.40 -14.50 11.66
C ARG A 124 8.15 -15.59 12.46
N PRO A 125 8.37 -15.37 13.76
CA PRO A 125 9.00 -16.38 14.63
C PRO A 125 8.26 -17.72 14.69
N ASP A 126 6.93 -17.73 14.50
CA ASP A 126 6.11 -18.94 14.44
C ASP A 126 6.21 -19.71 13.10
N GLY A 127 7.04 -19.21 12.16
CA GLY A 127 7.26 -19.78 10.84
C GLY A 127 6.25 -19.33 9.78
N SER A 128 5.16 -18.66 10.15
CA SER A 128 4.20 -18.12 9.19
C SER A 128 4.82 -17.04 8.32
N VAL A 129 4.36 -16.94 7.07
CA VAL A 129 4.84 -15.91 6.14
C VAL A 129 3.73 -14.93 5.82
N ALA A 130 4.05 -13.65 5.80
CA ALA A 130 3.11 -12.57 5.53
C ALA A 130 3.53 -11.73 4.32
N ALA A 131 2.57 -11.36 3.48
CA ALA A 131 2.72 -10.33 2.46
C ALA A 131 2.16 -9.01 2.99
N VAL A 132 2.95 -7.93 2.93
CA VAL A 132 2.60 -6.67 3.58
C VAL A 132 2.47 -5.54 2.56
N LEU A 133 1.28 -4.96 2.45
CA LEU A 133 1.08 -3.66 1.83
C LEU A 133 1.29 -2.55 2.88
N VAL A 134 1.99 -1.49 2.53
CA VAL A 134 2.32 -0.41 3.46
C VAL A 134 1.65 0.89 3.05
N HIS A 135 0.91 1.47 3.98
CA HIS A 135 0.36 2.81 3.90
C HIS A 135 1.35 3.81 4.50
N LEU A 136 1.72 4.83 3.72
CA LEU A 136 2.76 5.81 4.06
C LEU A 136 2.22 7.25 4.17
N LYS A 137 0.94 7.45 3.87
CA LYS A 137 0.33 8.79 3.84
C LYS A 137 0.07 9.34 5.25
N GLU A 138 -0.07 10.68 5.32
CA GLU A 138 -0.35 11.38 6.56
C GLU A 138 -1.73 11.03 7.13
N VAL A 139 -2.73 10.93 6.27
CA VAL A 139 -4.08 10.52 6.68
C VAL A 139 -4.05 9.08 7.18
N PRO A 140 -4.59 8.79 8.39
CA PRO A 140 -4.61 7.44 8.94
C PRO A 140 -5.35 6.45 8.05
N LEU A 141 -4.82 5.23 7.94
CA LEU A 141 -5.49 4.16 7.22
C LEU A 141 -6.77 3.74 7.94
N THR A 142 -7.90 3.82 7.25
CA THR A 142 -9.19 3.36 7.80
C THR A 142 -9.27 1.84 7.80
N ARG A 143 -10.03 1.28 8.76
CA ARG A 143 -10.25 -0.17 8.82
C ARG A 143 -10.94 -0.72 7.56
N GLU A 144 -11.88 0.04 6.99
CA GLU A 144 -12.59 -0.34 5.77
C GLU A 144 -11.62 -0.49 4.58
N ALA A 145 -10.81 0.53 4.33
CA ALA A 145 -9.82 0.51 3.26
C ALA A 145 -8.76 -0.58 3.48
N ALA A 146 -8.31 -0.77 4.73
CA ALA A 146 -7.42 -1.88 5.09
C ALA A 146 -8.06 -3.24 4.80
N THR A 147 -9.36 -3.43 5.11
CA THR A 147 -10.08 -4.68 4.86
C THR A 147 -10.18 -5.00 3.36
N ILE A 148 -10.41 -3.99 2.53
CA ILE A 148 -10.41 -4.14 1.07
C ILE A 148 -9.02 -4.51 0.56
N ALA A 149 -7.98 -3.81 1.00
CA ALA A 149 -6.59 -4.11 0.62
C ALA A 149 -6.15 -5.53 1.06
N LEU A 150 -6.53 -5.94 2.27
CA LEU A 150 -6.31 -7.30 2.79
C LEU A 150 -6.99 -8.36 1.91
N ARG A 151 -8.23 -8.11 1.48
CA ARG A 151 -8.94 -9.07 0.63
C ARG A 151 -8.32 -9.20 -0.76
N ILE A 152 -7.89 -8.09 -1.36
CA ILE A 152 -7.18 -8.10 -2.63
C ILE A 152 -5.87 -8.89 -2.48
N LEU A 153 -5.11 -8.63 -1.41
CA LEU A 153 -3.86 -9.31 -1.12
C LEU A 153 -4.08 -10.83 -0.89
N GLN A 154 -5.12 -11.20 -0.14
CA GLN A 154 -5.49 -12.60 0.08
C GLN A 154 -5.80 -13.36 -1.22
N ARG A 155 -6.42 -12.69 -2.21
CA ARG A 155 -6.75 -13.30 -3.50
C ARG A 155 -5.55 -13.41 -4.44
N THR A 156 -4.58 -12.52 -4.30
CA THR A 156 -3.40 -12.48 -5.18
C THR A 156 -2.21 -13.24 -4.63
N HIS A 157 -2.12 -13.41 -3.31
CA HIS A 157 -1.02 -14.07 -2.60
C HIS A 157 -1.58 -15.08 -1.59
N PRO A 158 -2.28 -16.14 -2.05
CA PRO A 158 -2.99 -17.07 -1.17
C PRO A 158 -2.05 -17.87 -0.25
N GLU A 159 -0.78 -17.99 -0.60
CA GLU A 159 0.26 -18.65 0.17
C GLU A 159 0.81 -17.81 1.32
N PHE A 160 0.49 -16.52 1.37
CA PHE A 160 0.91 -15.60 2.43
C PHE A 160 -0.27 -15.20 3.32
N THR A 161 0.01 -14.96 4.60
CA THR A 161 -0.91 -14.22 5.47
C THR A 161 -0.97 -12.76 5.01
N PRO A 162 -2.13 -12.24 4.61
CA PRO A 162 -2.23 -10.85 4.19
C PRO A 162 -2.14 -9.90 5.37
N MET A 163 -1.35 -8.84 5.21
CA MET A 163 -1.19 -7.77 6.19
C MET A 163 -1.17 -6.39 5.52
N VAL A 164 -1.78 -5.41 6.15
CA VAL A 164 -1.61 -4.00 5.77
C VAL A 164 -1.07 -3.23 6.96
N LEU A 165 -0.01 -2.45 6.75
CA LEU A 165 0.67 -1.66 7.77
C LEU A 165 0.45 -0.17 7.53
N ASP A 166 -0.11 0.56 8.48
CA ASP A 166 0.01 2.01 8.59
C ASP A 166 1.36 2.33 9.24
N ALA A 167 2.35 2.61 8.40
CA ALA A 167 3.74 2.66 8.85
C ALA A 167 4.01 3.85 9.77
N ARG A 168 3.38 5.01 9.54
CA ARG A 168 3.58 6.19 10.41
C ARG A 168 3.07 5.97 11.83
N ARG A 169 2.16 5.01 12.01
CA ARG A 169 1.52 4.72 13.31
C ARG A 169 1.93 3.38 13.88
N GLY A 170 2.80 2.64 13.17
CA GLY A 170 3.20 1.30 13.58
C GLY A 170 2.01 0.35 13.76
N ARG A 171 0.89 0.59 13.05
CA ARG A 171 -0.35 -0.16 13.21
C ARG A 171 -0.58 -1.12 12.07
N SER A 172 -0.58 -2.41 12.37
CA SER A 172 -0.93 -3.45 11.40
C SER A 172 -2.41 -3.82 11.43
N PHE A 173 -2.92 -4.21 10.27
CA PHE A 173 -4.25 -4.75 10.07
C PHE A 173 -4.12 -6.15 9.47
N GLU A 174 -4.89 -7.08 10.01
CA GLU A 174 -4.99 -8.46 9.53
C GLU A 174 -6.45 -8.84 9.28
N VAL A 175 -6.67 -9.94 8.56
CA VAL A 175 -8.01 -10.43 8.24
C VAL A 175 -8.73 -10.84 9.52
N TRP A 176 -9.93 -10.32 9.68
CA TRP A 176 -10.77 -10.72 10.79
C TRP A 176 -11.50 -12.03 10.45
N LYS A 177 -11.43 -13.03 11.35
CA LYS A 177 -12.01 -14.38 11.13
C LYS A 177 -13.50 -14.38 10.78
N ARG A 178 -14.26 -13.35 11.18
CA ARG A 178 -15.71 -13.20 10.92
C ARG A 178 -16.03 -12.36 9.67
N THR A 179 -15.06 -12.04 8.84
CA THR A 179 -15.29 -11.24 7.63
C THR A 179 -16.17 -12.02 6.64
N ASN A 180 -17.30 -11.44 6.24
CA ASN A 180 -18.13 -11.98 5.16
C ASN A 180 -17.46 -11.68 3.82
N THR A 181 -16.76 -12.66 3.27
CA THR A 181 -15.96 -12.51 2.04
C THR A 181 -16.83 -12.26 0.81
N THR A 182 -18.03 -12.82 0.73
CA THR A 182 -18.96 -12.62 -0.40
C THR A 182 -19.42 -11.16 -0.47
N LYS A 183 -19.85 -10.59 0.66
CA LYS A 183 -20.23 -9.17 0.72
C LYS A 183 -19.04 -8.24 0.43
N LEU A 184 -17.86 -8.60 0.93
CA LEU A 184 -16.64 -7.83 0.70
C LEU A 184 -16.22 -7.87 -0.77
N ASP A 185 -16.30 -9.03 -1.43
CA ASP A 185 -16.00 -9.14 -2.86
C ASP A 185 -16.98 -8.33 -3.72
N ALA A 186 -18.27 -8.31 -3.36
CA ALA A 186 -19.25 -7.45 -4.03
C ALA A 186 -18.96 -5.96 -3.83
N LEU A 187 -18.55 -5.55 -2.61
CA LEU A 187 -18.13 -4.18 -2.33
C LEU A 187 -16.90 -3.80 -3.17
N ILE A 188 -15.88 -4.65 -3.23
CA ILE A 188 -14.66 -4.40 -4.03
C ILE A 188 -15.02 -4.24 -5.51
N ALA A 189 -15.92 -5.07 -6.03
CA ALA A 189 -16.37 -4.96 -7.42
C ALA A 189 -17.10 -3.62 -7.68
N ALA A 190 -17.96 -3.18 -6.76
CA ALA A 190 -18.66 -1.90 -6.86
C ALA A 190 -17.68 -0.71 -6.80
N GLU A 191 -16.71 -0.74 -5.86
CA GLU A 191 -15.67 0.28 -5.75
C GLU A 191 -14.77 0.34 -6.99
N ALA A 192 -14.43 -0.82 -7.58
CA ALA A 192 -13.66 -0.89 -8.82
C ALA A 192 -14.42 -0.28 -10.00
N ALA A 193 -15.72 -0.55 -10.12
CA ALA A 193 -16.56 0.05 -11.14
C ALA A 193 -16.65 1.58 -10.95
N GLY A 194 -16.84 2.04 -9.71
CA GLY A 194 -16.85 3.47 -9.37
C GLY A 194 -15.53 4.17 -9.71
N TYR A 195 -14.39 3.52 -9.44
CA TYR A 195 -13.07 4.03 -9.81
C TYR A 195 -12.95 4.26 -11.32
N VAL A 196 -13.39 3.28 -12.13
CA VAL A 196 -13.38 3.38 -13.61
C VAL A 196 -14.24 4.55 -14.09
N VAL A 197 -15.43 4.72 -13.52
CA VAL A 197 -16.31 5.84 -13.85
C VAL A 197 -15.63 7.19 -13.55
N HIS A 198 -15.10 7.36 -12.34
CA HIS A 198 -14.40 8.60 -11.95
C HIS A 198 -13.16 8.87 -12.81
N TRP A 199 -12.40 7.84 -13.17
CA TRP A 199 -11.24 7.97 -14.05
C TRP A 199 -11.62 8.53 -15.43
N ARG A 200 -12.72 8.03 -16.00
CA ARG A 200 -13.24 8.50 -17.31
C ARG A 200 -13.80 9.91 -17.24
N MET A 201 -14.44 10.25 -16.12
CA MET A 201 -15.00 11.61 -15.91
C MET A 201 -13.93 12.66 -15.61
N SER A 202 -12.74 12.25 -15.18
CA SER A 202 -11.59 13.15 -14.92
C SER A 202 -10.74 13.40 -16.18
N ALA A 203 -11.24 13.03 -17.35
CA ALA A 203 -10.55 13.14 -18.64
C ALA A 203 -10.57 14.59 -19.18
#